data_9df2719d5cd97b0e2bdedbef80f4160f
#
_entry.id   9df2719d5cd97b0e2bdedbef80f4160f
#
_cell.length_a   1.000
_cell.length_b   1.000
_cell.length_c   1.000
_cell.angle_alpha   90.00
_cell.angle_beta   90.00
_cell.angle_gamma   90.00
#
_symmetry.space_group_name_H-M   'P 1'
#
loop_
_entity.id
_entity.type
_entity.pdbx_description
1 polymer ?
#
loop_
_entity_poly.entity_id
_entity_poly.type
_entity_poly.pdbx_seq_one_letter_code
_entity_poly.pdbx_strand_id
1 'polypeptide(L)'
;MAPVAAAKIPTEWHQTGMAAKAVSSRLRASIYRALDRAGPCSRRTASRFFRYCYCSMAVQGKQGSLSLPPVAKEGLAMYNQNRKEGTPMNIVVLDGGTTNPGDLSWEPLERLGRLTVYGQTPQGLAVQRLEDAQAVILNRLSLGREEFSRLPKLRYVGTLATGYNTIDVKAARERGITVCNVPHYCEEAVAQHALSLLLCLCNKVQRSAGMVRDGHWAQAVEESHLSLSPVALAGKRLGIVGYGSTGQRMAALGLALGMEVLLFSRREKQAPAGCRWVGLETLFQESDAVSLHCPLTEETRGLVGRKLLALMKPTAFLINTARGALVDELALAEALDQGRLAGAGLDVLTQEPPEPGNPLLSAQNCVITPHVAWAAKEARERLIRIVAENLRRYQEGRPQNVVS
;
A
#
# COMPACT_ATOMS: atom_id res chain seq x y z
N MET A 1 12.29 -27.94 -12.00
CA MET A 1 13.43 -28.08 -11.08
C MET A 1 14.68 -27.61 -11.80
N ALA A 2 15.15 -26.43 -11.53
CA ALA A 2 16.42 -25.90 -12.03
C ALA A 2 17.28 -25.53 -10.81
N PRO A 3 18.61 -25.82 -10.80
CA PRO A 3 19.43 -25.68 -9.60
C PRO A 3 19.78 -24.22 -9.30
N VAL A 4 19.75 -23.88 -8.02
CA VAL A 4 20.18 -22.61 -7.46
C VAL A 4 21.68 -22.44 -7.71
N ALA A 5 22.06 -21.39 -8.43
CA ALA A 5 23.44 -21.04 -8.69
C ALA A 5 24.20 -20.70 -7.39
N ALA A 6 25.27 -21.43 -7.14
CA ALA A 6 26.20 -21.20 -6.03
C ALA A 6 26.96 -19.89 -6.25
N ALA A 7 26.89 -18.97 -5.28
CA ALA A 7 27.67 -17.75 -5.27
C ALA A 7 29.17 -18.06 -5.18
N LYS A 8 29.95 -17.62 -6.17
CA LYS A 8 31.42 -17.76 -6.21
C LYS A 8 32.07 -16.98 -5.04
N ILE A 9 32.89 -17.67 -4.28
CA ILE A 9 33.76 -17.09 -3.24
C ILE A 9 34.98 -16.47 -3.95
N PRO A 10 35.42 -15.24 -3.59
CA PRO A 10 36.61 -14.62 -4.18
C PRO A 10 37.87 -15.41 -3.87
N THR A 11 38.78 -15.51 -4.84
CA THR A 11 39.98 -16.33 -4.88
C THR A 11 41.12 -15.95 -3.93
N GLU A 12 40.98 -14.86 -3.17
CA GLU A 12 42.06 -14.38 -2.26
C GLU A 12 42.15 -15.14 -0.92
N TRP A 13 41.33 -16.19 -0.72
CA TRP A 13 41.24 -16.92 0.56
C TRP A 13 42.01 -18.24 0.59
N HIS A 14 42.77 -18.56 -0.45
CA HIS A 14 43.48 -19.83 -0.55
C HIS A 14 44.85 -19.92 0.10
N GLN A 15 45.38 -18.83 0.73
CA GLN A 15 46.71 -18.82 1.31
C GLN A 15 46.81 -18.99 2.82
N THR A 16 45.68 -19.10 3.58
CA THR A 16 45.73 -19.47 5.00
C THR A 16 45.14 -20.86 5.18
N GLY A 17 45.88 -21.82 4.71
CA GLY A 17 45.50 -23.22 4.79
C GLY A 17 45.52 -23.77 6.22
N MET A 18 44.60 -24.69 6.49
CA MET A 18 44.61 -25.75 7.48
C MET A 18 44.06 -25.58 8.88
N ALA A 19 43.68 -24.37 9.39
CA ALA A 19 43.02 -24.29 10.71
C ALA A 19 41.48 -24.10 10.65
N ALA A 20 40.91 -23.81 9.48
CA ALA A 20 39.48 -23.47 9.34
C ALA A 20 38.53 -24.68 9.16
N LYS A 21 39.06 -25.89 8.97
CA LYS A 21 38.25 -27.10 8.71
C LYS A 21 37.65 -27.79 9.94
N ALA A 22 38.03 -27.40 11.16
CA ALA A 22 37.62 -28.06 12.39
C ALA A 22 36.57 -27.30 13.23
N VAL A 23 36.00 -26.20 12.74
CA VAL A 23 34.83 -25.59 13.40
C VAL A 23 33.62 -26.45 13.04
N SER A 24 33.30 -27.39 13.96
CA SER A 24 32.36 -28.47 13.76
C SER A 24 30.97 -27.96 13.31
N SER A 25 30.28 -28.78 12.50
CA SER A 25 28.87 -28.60 12.10
C SER A 25 27.95 -28.31 13.30
N ARG A 26 28.32 -28.71 14.51
CA ARG A 26 27.63 -28.42 15.79
C ARG A 26 27.67 -26.94 16.18
N LEU A 27 28.79 -26.24 15.93
CA LEU A 27 28.90 -24.80 16.25
C LEU A 27 28.04 -23.95 15.29
N ARG A 28 28.06 -24.29 14.00
CA ARG A 28 27.16 -23.66 13.00
C ARG A 28 25.69 -23.87 13.37
N ALA A 29 25.30 -25.09 13.71
CA ALA A 29 23.94 -25.42 14.11
C ALA A 29 23.52 -24.75 15.44
N SER A 30 24.46 -24.49 16.35
CA SER A 30 24.20 -23.79 17.62
C SER A 30 24.02 -22.29 17.41
N ILE A 31 24.84 -21.69 16.53
CA ILE A 31 24.73 -20.26 16.17
C ILE A 31 23.45 -20.00 15.37
N TYR A 32 23.09 -20.88 14.43
CA TYR A 32 21.82 -20.76 13.68
C TYR A 32 20.63 -20.89 14.63
N ARG A 33 20.61 -21.81 15.58
CA ARG A 33 19.55 -21.93 16.57
C ARG A 33 19.47 -20.73 17.53
N ALA A 34 20.58 -20.07 17.81
CA ALA A 34 20.62 -18.85 18.61
C ALA A 34 20.08 -17.63 17.83
N LEU A 35 20.37 -17.56 16.52
CA LEU A 35 19.88 -16.51 15.63
C LEU A 35 18.39 -16.68 15.30
N ASP A 36 17.90 -17.89 15.13
CA ASP A 36 16.46 -18.19 14.95
C ASP A 36 15.63 -17.82 16.19
N ARG A 37 16.21 -17.97 17.40
CA ARG A 37 15.58 -17.55 18.66
C ARG A 37 15.63 -16.03 18.89
N ALA A 38 16.52 -15.31 18.19
CA ALA A 38 16.72 -13.87 18.35
C ALA A 38 15.82 -13.01 17.45
N GLY A 39 15.00 -13.60 16.57
CA GLY A 39 14.14 -12.90 15.63
C GLY A 39 14.90 -12.26 14.43
N PRO A 40 14.21 -11.75 13.41
CA PRO A 40 14.83 -11.34 12.17
C PRO A 40 15.65 -10.05 12.33
N CYS A 41 16.90 -10.18 12.72
CA CYS A 41 17.90 -9.15 12.54
C CYS A 41 18.20 -9.03 11.04
N SER A 42 18.22 -7.81 10.47
CA SER A 42 18.46 -7.61 9.04
C SER A 42 19.72 -8.37 8.61
N ARG A 43 19.71 -9.03 7.44
CA ARG A 43 20.86 -9.81 6.92
C ARG A 43 22.17 -8.99 6.87
N ARG A 44 22.11 -7.66 6.77
CA ARG A 44 23.27 -6.77 6.82
C ARG A 44 23.86 -6.64 8.22
N THR A 45 23.04 -6.60 9.25
CA THR A 45 23.50 -6.53 10.66
C THR A 45 24.06 -7.89 11.11
N ALA A 46 23.43 -8.98 10.73
CA ALA A 46 23.95 -10.33 10.95
C ALA A 46 25.29 -10.56 10.23
N SER A 47 25.44 -10.08 8.99
CA SER A 47 26.70 -10.18 8.22
C SER A 47 27.83 -9.35 8.85
N ARG A 48 27.54 -8.14 9.39
CA ARG A 48 28.54 -7.33 10.13
C ARG A 48 28.92 -7.97 11.46
N PHE A 49 27.94 -8.52 12.18
CA PHE A 49 28.17 -9.22 13.44
C PHE A 49 28.99 -10.51 13.21
N PHE A 50 28.70 -11.25 12.15
CA PHE A 50 29.45 -12.44 11.73
C PHE A 50 30.90 -12.09 11.38
N ARG A 51 31.14 -11.01 10.64
CA ARG A 51 32.52 -10.56 10.32
C ARG A 51 33.27 -10.16 11.57
N TYR A 52 32.63 -9.44 12.52
CA TYR A 52 33.27 -9.03 13.76
C TYR A 52 33.61 -10.21 14.69
N CYS A 53 32.70 -11.15 14.86
CA CYS A 53 32.93 -12.36 15.64
C CYS A 53 34.01 -13.26 15.02
N TYR A 54 34.04 -13.38 13.69
CA TYR A 54 35.02 -14.19 12.99
C TYR A 54 36.45 -13.58 13.06
N CYS A 55 36.57 -12.27 12.90
CA CYS A 55 37.86 -11.59 13.07
C CYS A 55 38.37 -11.67 14.52
N SER A 56 37.49 -11.58 15.53
CA SER A 56 37.88 -11.69 16.94
C SER A 56 38.28 -13.11 17.34
N MET A 57 37.70 -14.17 16.72
CA MET A 57 38.07 -15.55 16.95
C MET A 57 39.37 -15.97 16.25
N ALA A 58 39.74 -15.33 15.14
CA ALA A 58 40.98 -15.60 14.42
C ALA A 58 42.22 -15.07 15.17
N VAL A 59 42.09 -14.12 16.10
CA VAL A 59 43.18 -13.49 16.86
C VAL A 59 43.46 -14.22 18.19
N GLN A 60 42.56 -15.07 18.71
CA GLN A 60 42.77 -15.77 19.98
C GLN A 60 42.81 -17.30 19.79
N GLY A 61 43.93 -17.77 19.22
CA GLY A 61 44.27 -19.20 19.16
C GLY A 61 44.79 -19.70 20.50
N LYS A 62 43.93 -20.06 21.44
CA LYS A 62 44.22 -20.99 22.56
C LYS A 62 42.93 -21.68 23.03
N GLN A 63 43.06 -22.97 23.33
CA GLN A 63 42.04 -23.87 23.88
C GLN A 63 41.50 -23.33 25.20
N GLY A 64 40.26 -22.93 25.26
CA GLY A 64 39.53 -22.50 26.43
C GLY A 64 38.03 -22.47 26.14
N SER A 65 37.20 -22.72 27.15
CA SER A 65 35.73 -22.75 27.06
C SER A 65 35.19 -21.55 26.26
N LEU A 66 34.34 -21.81 25.28
CA LEU A 66 33.69 -20.79 24.44
C LEU A 66 32.76 -19.89 25.28
N SER A 67 33.30 -18.84 25.86
CA SER A 67 32.51 -17.74 26.42
C SER A 67 32.44 -16.60 25.40
N LEU A 68 31.25 -16.02 25.24
CA LEU A 68 31.06 -14.83 24.41
C LEU A 68 32.00 -13.71 24.88
N PRO A 69 32.64 -12.95 23.98
CA PRO A 69 33.49 -11.84 24.34
C PRO A 69 32.70 -10.79 25.16
N PRO A 70 33.36 -10.05 26.07
CA PRO A 70 32.71 -9.10 26.97
C PRO A 70 31.76 -8.13 26.26
N VAL A 71 32.15 -7.59 25.12
CA VAL A 71 31.36 -6.66 24.28
C VAL A 71 30.08 -7.33 23.74
N ALA A 72 30.10 -8.64 23.44
CA ALA A 72 28.91 -9.36 23.01
C ALA A 72 27.98 -9.70 24.19
N LYS A 73 28.54 -9.90 25.39
CA LYS A 73 27.78 -10.05 26.65
C LYS A 73 27.14 -8.73 27.06
N GLU A 74 27.88 -7.61 26.94
CA GLU A 74 27.34 -6.28 27.21
C GLU A 74 26.26 -5.87 26.21
N GLY A 75 26.44 -6.13 24.91
CA GLY A 75 25.43 -5.90 23.89
C GLY A 75 24.18 -6.75 24.10
N LEU A 76 24.31 -8.00 24.55
CA LEU A 76 23.21 -8.87 24.89
C LEU A 76 22.57 -8.48 26.23
N ALA A 77 23.36 -8.00 27.18
CA ALA A 77 22.87 -7.47 28.46
C ALA A 77 22.16 -6.13 28.29
N MET A 78 22.68 -5.20 27.43
CA MET A 78 21.99 -3.98 27.05
C MET A 78 20.71 -4.25 26.27
N TYR A 79 20.69 -5.24 25.36
CA TYR A 79 19.49 -5.69 24.68
C TYR A 79 18.46 -6.25 25.68
N ASN A 80 18.90 -7.01 26.68
CA ASN A 80 18.02 -7.57 27.71
C ASN A 80 17.67 -6.56 28.82
N GLN A 81 18.52 -5.58 29.12
CA GLN A 81 18.23 -4.50 30.08
C GLN A 81 17.23 -3.46 29.54
N ASN A 82 17.18 -3.23 28.22
CA ASN A 82 16.13 -2.42 27.59
C ASN A 82 14.77 -3.15 27.49
N ARG A 83 14.72 -4.44 27.75
CA ARG A 83 13.55 -5.20 28.15
C ARG A 83 13.37 -5.19 29.67
N LYS A 84 13.52 -4.03 30.29
CA LYS A 84 13.06 -3.89 31.68
C LYS A 84 11.59 -4.28 31.74
N GLU A 85 11.26 -5.11 32.73
CA GLU A 85 9.97 -5.57 33.19
C GLU A 85 8.90 -4.48 33.27
N GLY A 86 8.55 -3.90 32.12
CA GLY A 86 7.39 -3.05 31.93
C GLY A 86 6.23 -3.95 31.49
N THR A 87 5.07 -3.76 32.06
CA THR A 87 3.83 -4.38 31.60
C THR A 87 3.76 -4.25 30.07
N PRO A 88 3.54 -5.35 29.31
CA PRO A 88 3.52 -5.29 27.87
C PRO A 88 2.48 -4.27 27.39
N MET A 89 2.83 -3.47 26.38
CA MET A 89 1.94 -2.45 25.82
C MET A 89 0.62 -3.08 25.39
N ASN A 90 -0.51 -2.52 25.82
CA ASN A 90 -1.83 -2.90 25.34
C ASN A 90 -2.10 -2.29 23.98
N ILE A 91 -2.19 -3.13 22.95
CA ILE A 91 -2.41 -2.78 21.56
C ILE A 91 -3.81 -3.23 21.17
N VAL A 92 -4.63 -2.34 20.62
CA VAL A 92 -5.99 -2.64 20.18
C VAL A 92 -6.13 -2.34 18.70
N VAL A 93 -6.60 -3.31 17.92
CA VAL A 93 -7.06 -3.12 16.54
C VAL A 93 -8.58 -3.02 16.57
N LEU A 94 -9.15 -1.88 16.16
CA LEU A 94 -10.59 -1.63 16.30
C LEU A 94 -11.45 -2.20 15.18
N ASP A 95 -10.94 -2.24 13.96
CA ASP A 95 -11.66 -2.63 12.74
C ASP A 95 -10.81 -3.50 11.82
N GLY A 96 -10.12 -4.45 12.40
CA GLY A 96 -9.16 -5.33 11.73
C GLY A 96 -9.76 -6.12 10.57
N GLY A 97 -11.07 -6.45 10.61
CA GLY A 97 -11.77 -7.15 9.54
C GLY A 97 -11.84 -6.38 8.22
N THR A 98 -11.71 -5.04 8.27
CA THR A 98 -11.64 -4.22 7.06
C THR A 98 -10.36 -4.46 6.24
N THR A 99 -9.30 -4.93 6.89
CA THR A 99 -7.99 -5.17 6.29
C THR A 99 -7.64 -6.66 6.25
N ASN A 100 -8.04 -7.41 7.26
CA ASN A 100 -7.74 -8.83 7.39
C ASN A 100 -9.05 -9.60 7.71
N PRO A 101 -9.72 -10.12 6.68
CA PRO A 101 -10.93 -10.93 6.87
C PRO A 101 -10.64 -12.35 7.43
N GLY A 102 -9.42 -12.62 7.86
CA GLY A 102 -9.00 -13.91 8.42
C GLY A 102 -7.95 -14.66 7.57
N ASP A 103 -7.47 -14.05 6.49
CA ASP A 103 -6.50 -14.64 5.55
C ASP A 103 -5.05 -14.19 5.80
N LEU A 104 -4.82 -13.34 6.80
CA LEU A 104 -3.50 -12.81 7.16
C LEU A 104 -3.21 -13.00 8.66
N SER A 105 -1.94 -12.95 9.03
CA SER A 105 -1.50 -13.03 10.43
C SER A 105 -1.31 -11.66 11.05
N TRP A 106 -1.74 -11.50 12.30
CA TRP A 106 -1.44 -10.35 13.16
C TRP A 106 -0.14 -10.52 13.98
N GLU A 107 0.57 -11.66 13.81
CA GLU A 107 1.80 -11.98 14.54
C GLU A 107 2.82 -10.83 14.59
N PRO A 108 3.04 -10.03 13.52
CA PRO A 108 3.95 -8.89 13.60
C PRO A 108 3.60 -7.87 14.69
N LEU A 109 2.31 -7.69 15.01
CA LEU A 109 1.84 -6.82 16.11
C LEU A 109 1.82 -7.55 17.45
N GLU A 110 1.49 -8.84 17.49
CA GLU A 110 1.49 -9.67 18.72
C GLU A 110 2.86 -9.71 19.38
N ARG A 111 3.93 -9.66 18.60
CA ARG A 111 5.31 -9.62 19.09
C ARG A 111 5.67 -8.32 19.82
N LEU A 112 4.86 -7.27 19.69
CA LEU A 112 5.15 -5.93 20.22
C LEU A 112 4.42 -5.63 21.53
N GLY A 113 3.44 -6.45 21.92
CA GLY A 113 2.68 -6.26 23.14
C GLY A 113 1.48 -7.19 23.25
N ARG A 114 0.58 -6.89 24.18
CA ARG A 114 -0.69 -7.59 24.32
C ARG A 114 -1.66 -7.09 23.26
N LEU A 115 -1.92 -7.89 22.23
CA LEU A 115 -2.79 -7.54 21.13
C LEU A 115 -4.24 -7.99 21.38
N THR A 116 -5.19 -7.07 21.16
CA THR A 116 -6.62 -7.36 21.07
C THR A 116 -7.11 -6.89 19.69
N VAL A 117 -7.74 -7.79 18.92
CA VAL A 117 -8.24 -7.48 17.58
C VAL A 117 -9.76 -7.61 17.57
N TYR A 118 -10.43 -6.52 17.20
CA TYR A 118 -11.86 -6.52 16.88
C TYR A 118 -12.03 -6.51 15.36
N GLY A 119 -12.87 -7.40 14.83
CA GLY A 119 -13.18 -7.45 13.39
C GLY A 119 -13.88 -6.16 12.93
N GLN A 120 -14.87 -5.71 13.71
CA GLN A 120 -15.60 -4.45 13.54
C GLN A 120 -15.87 -3.82 14.90
N THR A 121 -15.87 -2.50 14.95
CA THR A 121 -16.23 -1.72 16.13
C THR A 121 -17.25 -0.65 15.74
N PRO A 122 -18.46 -0.65 16.31
CA PRO A 122 -19.35 0.51 16.23
C PRO A 122 -18.67 1.75 16.80
N GLN A 123 -18.85 2.93 16.18
CA GLN A 123 -18.20 4.16 16.61
C GLN A 123 -18.44 4.48 18.10
N GLY A 124 -19.66 4.26 18.59
CA GLY A 124 -20.01 4.49 20.00
C GLY A 124 -19.30 3.59 21.00
N LEU A 125 -18.74 2.45 20.56
CA LEU A 125 -17.98 1.54 21.42
C LEU A 125 -16.45 1.74 21.34
N ALA A 126 -15.96 2.63 20.48
CA ALA A 126 -14.54 2.83 20.27
C ALA A 126 -13.80 3.20 21.57
N VAL A 127 -14.31 4.17 22.31
CA VAL A 127 -13.70 4.63 23.59
C VAL A 127 -13.70 3.52 24.62
N GLN A 128 -14.79 2.77 24.80
CA GLN A 128 -14.89 1.68 25.75
C GLN A 128 -13.84 0.58 25.44
N ARG A 129 -13.67 0.22 24.16
CA ARG A 129 -12.68 -0.78 23.73
C ARG A 129 -11.23 -0.31 23.90
N LEU A 130 -11.00 1.00 24.00
CA LEU A 130 -9.70 1.62 24.14
C LEU A 130 -9.33 2.04 25.58
N GLU A 131 -10.18 1.79 26.58
CA GLU A 131 -10.02 2.29 27.95
C GLU A 131 -8.64 1.98 28.54
N ASP A 132 -8.10 0.78 28.25
CA ASP A 132 -6.79 0.35 28.70
C ASP A 132 -5.71 0.36 27.62
N ALA A 133 -6.03 0.82 26.41
CA ALA A 133 -5.11 0.82 25.29
C ALA A 133 -4.05 1.91 25.40
N GLN A 134 -2.81 1.55 25.15
CA GLN A 134 -1.69 2.49 24.97
C GLN A 134 -1.42 2.75 23.48
N ALA A 135 -1.75 1.79 22.63
CA ALA A 135 -1.69 1.91 21.18
C ALA A 135 -3.00 1.44 20.54
N VAL A 136 -3.51 2.20 19.59
CA VAL A 136 -4.64 1.82 18.74
C VAL A 136 -4.21 1.73 17.28
N ILE A 137 -4.71 0.72 16.60
CA ILE A 137 -4.59 0.54 15.15
C ILE A 137 -6.01 0.53 14.59
N LEU A 138 -6.26 1.34 13.54
CA LEU A 138 -7.61 1.47 12.97
C LEU A 138 -7.56 1.86 11.49
N ASN A 139 -8.69 1.70 10.80
CA ASN A 139 -8.85 2.05 9.38
C ASN A 139 -9.96 3.11 9.17
N ARG A 140 -11.20 2.75 9.48
CA ARG A 140 -12.39 3.55 9.12
C ARG A 140 -13.01 4.35 10.26
N LEU A 141 -12.70 3.97 11.51
CA LEU A 141 -13.22 4.68 12.68
C LEU A 141 -12.60 6.05 12.84
N SER A 142 -13.37 6.98 13.38
CA SER A 142 -12.89 8.32 13.68
C SER A 142 -12.46 8.46 15.14
N LEU A 143 -11.33 9.12 15.35
CA LEU A 143 -10.88 9.53 16.68
C LEU A 143 -10.56 11.03 16.67
N GLY A 144 -11.33 11.77 17.43
CA GLY A 144 -11.20 13.21 17.55
C GLY A 144 -10.87 13.67 18.96
N ARG A 145 -11.00 14.97 19.19
CA ARG A 145 -10.72 15.62 20.48
C ARG A 145 -11.52 15.02 21.63
N GLU A 146 -12.78 14.68 21.39
CA GLU A 146 -13.66 14.10 22.41
C GLU A 146 -13.17 12.73 22.85
N GLU A 147 -12.94 11.80 21.89
CA GLU A 147 -12.45 10.46 22.18
C GLU A 147 -11.10 10.52 22.89
N PHE A 148 -10.15 11.31 22.39
CA PHE A 148 -8.85 11.48 23.02
C PHE A 148 -8.94 12.01 24.44
N SER A 149 -9.96 12.84 24.78
CA SER A 149 -10.15 13.36 26.12
C SER A 149 -10.47 12.26 27.15
N ARG A 150 -11.08 11.19 26.70
CA ARG A 150 -11.53 10.04 27.49
C ARG A 150 -10.52 8.90 27.54
N LEU A 151 -9.38 9.02 26.84
CA LEU A 151 -8.36 7.97 26.68
C LEU A 151 -7.00 8.42 27.27
N PRO A 152 -6.87 8.55 28.61
CA PRO A 152 -5.66 9.11 29.24
C PRO A 152 -4.42 8.21 29.08
N LYS A 153 -4.59 6.91 28.78
CA LYS A 153 -3.49 5.94 28.57
C LYS A 153 -2.99 5.91 27.14
N LEU A 154 -3.79 6.39 26.18
CA LEU A 154 -3.43 6.32 24.75
C LEU A 154 -2.22 7.21 24.43
N ARG A 155 -1.25 6.66 23.71
CA ARG A 155 -0.01 7.33 23.30
C ARG A 155 0.31 7.20 21.83
N TYR A 156 -0.29 6.22 21.15
CA TYR A 156 0.00 5.90 19.76
C TYR A 156 -1.28 5.58 18.99
N VAL A 157 -1.39 6.13 17.79
CA VAL A 157 -2.42 5.81 16.80
C VAL A 157 -1.73 5.42 15.50
N GLY A 158 -1.99 4.21 15.01
CA GLY A 158 -1.57 3.74 13.70
C GLY A 158 -2.78 3.60 12.77
N THR A 159 -2.72 4.16 11.56
CA THR A 159 -3.77 3.90 10.57
C THR A 159 -3.44 2.69 9.71
N LEU A 160 -4.43 1.85 9.40
CA LEU A 160 -4.33 0.78 8.40
C LEU A 160 -4.57 1.34 6.99
N ALA A 161 -3.97 2.50 6.70
CA ALA A 161 -4.15 3.22 5.43
C ALA A 161 -3.05 4.26 5.21
N THR A 162 -2.92 4.75 3.98
CA THR A 162 -2.17 5.97 3.66
C THR A 162 -2.95 7.22 4.12
N GLY A 163 -4.28 7.23 3.93
CA GLY A 163 -5.17 8.29 4.42
C GLY A 163 -5.32 8.26 5.93
N TYR A 164 -5.46 9.44 6.53
CA TYR A 164 -5.65 9.61 7.99
C TYR A 164 -6.72 10.66 8.31
N ASN A 165 -7.62 10.92 7.39
CA ASN A 165 -8.66 11.96 7.52
C ASN A 165 -9.66 11.68 8.66
N THR A 166 -9.72 10.43 9.13
CA THR A 166 -10.55 10.00 10.26
C THR A 166 -9.96 10.38 11.62
N ILE A 167 -8.72 10.87 11.65
CA ILE A 167 -8.01 11.22 12.89
C ILE A 167 -7.82 12.72 12.99
N ASP A 168 -8.25 13.32 14.09
CA ASP A 168 -7.91 14.71 14.45
C ASP A 168 -6.44 14.76 14.90
N VAL A 169 -5.55 14.90 13.92
CA VAL A 169 -4.10 14.94 14.10
C VAL A 169 -3.66 16.10 15.01
N LYS A 170 -4.39 17.23 14.95
CA LYS A 170 -4.10 18.41 15.79
C LYS A 170 -4.42 18.11 17.26
N ALA A 171 -5.60 17.54 17.53
CA ALA A 171 -5.99 17.16 18.88
C ALA A 171 -5.08 16.05 19.44
N ALA A 172 -4.64 15.09 18.60
CA ALA A 172 -3.69 14.07 19.00
C ALA A 172 -2.35 14.68 19.43
N ARG A 173 -1.80 15.61 18.62
CA ARG A 173 -0.54 16.32 18.93
C ARG A 173 -0.62 17.09 20.24
N GLU A 174 -1.70 17.82 20.49
CA GLU A 174 -1.92 18.59 21.71
C GLU A 174 -1.89 17.71 22.97
N ARG A 175 -2.15 16.41 22.84
CA ARG A 175 -2.12 15.42 23.91
C ARG A 175 -0.87 14.54 23.94
N GLY A 176 0.10 14.82 23.10
CA GLY A 176 1.32 14.01 23.00
C GLY A 176 1.10 12.60 22.42
N ILE A 177 0.01 12.41 21.65
CA ILE A 177 -0.28 11.16 20.97
C ILE A 177 0.41 11.19 19.60
N THR A 178 1.27 10.20 19.35
CA THR A 178 1.92 10.03 18.03
C THR A 178 0.96 9.35 17.07
N VAL A 179 0.72 9.97 15.92
CA VAL A 179 -0.10 9.39 14.84
C VAL A 179 0.80 9.00 13.68
N CYS A 180 0.73 7.74 13.25
CA CYS A 180 1.48 7.22 12.11
C CYS A 180 0.53 6.64 11.06
N ASN A 181 0.82 6.94 9.79
CA ASN A 181 0.13 6.33 8.66
C ASN A 181 1.00 5.28 7.95
N VAL A 182 0.48 4.66 6.89
CA VAL A 182 1.22 3.72 6.06
C VAL A 182 1.32 4.24 4.63
N PRO A 183 2.38 4.98 4.28
CA PRO A 183 2.63 5.35 2.90
C PRO A 183 3.20 4.15 2.12
N HIS A 184 3.07 4.18 0.81
CA HIS A 184 3.80 3.31 -0.12
C HIS A 184 3.60 1.79 0.07
N TYR A 185 2.36 1.33 0.33
CA TYR A 185 2.11 -0.09 0.50
C TYR A 185 1.33 -0.76 -0.65
N CYS A 186 0.61 0.00 -1.46
CA CYS A 186 -0.35 -0.53 -2.43
C CYS A 186 -0.25 0.06 -3.84
N GLU A 187 0.79 0.82 -4.17
CA GLU A 187 0.88 1.53 -5.45
C GLU A 187 0.77 0.61 -6.66
N GLU A 188 1.40 -0.56 -6.60
CA GLU A 188 1.33 -1.55 -7.66
C GLU A 188 -0.09 -2.09 -7.81
N ALA A 189 -0.75 -2.40 -6.68
CA ALA A 189 -2.11 -2.93 -6.69
C ALA A 189 -3.11 -1.89 -7.22
N VAL A 190 -2.98 -0.63 -6.80
CA VAL A 190 -3.84 0.47 -7.28
C VAL A 190 -3.63 0.75 -8.76
N ALA A 191 -2.38 0.77 -9.24
CA ALA A 191 -2.09 0.96 -10.65
C ALA A 191 -2.61 -0.21 -11.50
N GLN A 192 -2.45 -1.45 -11.03
CA GLN A 192 -3.02 -2.64 -11.66
C GLN A 192 -4.54 -2.56 -11.73
N HIS A 193 -5.20 -2.12 -10.66
CA HIS A 193 -6.66 -1.99 -10.63
C HIS A 193 -7.14 -0.88 -11.57
N ALA A 194 -6.46 0.28 -11.62
CA ALA A 194 -6.74 1.36 -12.57
C ALA A 194 -6.63 0.87 -14.02
N LEU A 195 -5.58 0.10 -14.33
CA LEU A 195 -5.43 -0.53 -15.65
C LEU A 195 -6.54 -1.56 -15.90
N SER A 196 -6.92 -2.35 -14.91
CA SER A 196 -8.00 -3.34 -15.01
C SER A 196 -9.35 -2.69 -15.36
N LEU A 197 -9.68 -1.55 -14.72
CA LEU A 197 -10.85 -0.76 -15.06
C LEU A 197 -10.79 -0.23 -16.51
N LEU A 198 -9.63 0.31 -16.92
CA LEU A 198 -9.43 0.76 -18.31
C LEU A 198 -9.62 -0.39 -19.30
N LEU A 199 -8.99 -1.53 -19.07
CA LEU A 199 -9.11 -2.71 -19.95
C LEU A 199 -10.53 -3.29 -19.95
N CYS A 200 -11.24 -3.26 -18.83
CA CYS A 200 -12.64 -3.66 -18.76
C CYS A 200 -13.53 -2.81 -19.69
N LEU A 201 -13.32 -1.49 -19.69
CA LEU A 201 -14.03 -0.56 -20.54
C LEU A 201 -13.65 -0.72 -22.02
N CYS A 202 -12.35 -0.80 -22.31
CA CYS A 202 -11.84 -0.93 -23.69
C CYS A 202 -12.27 -2.25 -24.34
N ASN A 203 -12.09 -3.37 -23.64
CA ASN A 203 -12.37 -4.71 -24.16
C ASN A 203 -13.83 -5.16 -23.92
N LYS A 204 -14.59 -4.40 -23.12
CA LYS A 204 -15.99 -4.72 -22.75
C LYS A 204 -16.17 -6.14 -22.23
N VAL A 205 -15.17 -6.67 -21.52
CA VAL A 205 -15.07 -8.08 -21.09
C VAL A 205 -16.30 -8.51 -20.28
N GLN A 206 -16.73 -7.67 -19.32
CA GLN A 206 -17.88 -7.95 -18.48
C GLN A 206 -19.17 -8.10 -19.29
N ARG A 207 -19.39 -7.18 -20.25
CA ARG A 207 -20.56 -7.17 -21.15
C ARG A 207 -20.55 -8.39 -22.08
N SER A 208 -19.39 -8.68 -22.69
CA SER A 208 -19.20 -9.85 -23.56
C SER A 208 -19.46 -11.17 -22.81
N ALA A 209 -18.92 -11.30 -21.62
CA ALA A 209 -19.14 -12.50 -20.78
C ALA A 209 -20.61 -12.64 -20.34
N GLY A 210 -21.31 -11.52 -20.09
CA GLY A 210 -22.75 -11.50 -19.85
C GLY A 210 -23.53 -12.06 -21.04
N MET A 211 -23.31 -11.51 -22.22
CA MET A 211 -23.98 -11.97 -23.46
C MET A 211 -23.80 -13.46 -23.73
N VAL A 212 -22.63 -14.01 -23.44
CA VAL A 212 -22.37 -15.45 -23.58
C VAL A 212 -23.21 -16.25 -22.58
N ARG A 213 -23.23 -15.85 -21.30
CA ARG A 213 -24.01 -16.52 -20.23
C ARG A 213 -25.50 -16.47 -20.47
N ASP A 214 -26.02 -15.37 -21.01
CA ASP A 214 -27.42 -15.15 -21.34
C ASP A 214 -27.84 -15.89 -22.62
N GLY A 215 -26.95 -16.65 -23.25
CA GLY A 215 -27.22 -17.45 -24.45
C GLY A 215 -27.29 -16.66 -25.78
N HIS A 216 -27.02 -15.36 -25.74
CA HIS A 216 -27.08 -14.52 -26.94
C HIS A 216 -26.07 -14.98 -27.99
N TRP A 217 -24.88 -15.46 -27.58
CA TRP A 217 -23.90 -15.97 -28.53
C TRP A 217 -24.34 -17.24 -29.24
N ALA A 218 -25.04 -18.14 -28.55
CA ALA A 218 -25.54 -19.37 -29.14
C ALA A 218 -26.67 -19.14 -30.16
N GLN A 219 -27.31 -17.96 -30.10
CA GLN A 219 -28.45 -17.60 -30.95
C GLN A 219 -28.08 -16.56 -32.02
N ALA A 220 -26.90 -15.99 -31.96
CA ALA A 220 -26.50 -14.85 -32.76
C ALA A 220 -25.85 -15.27 -34.09
N VAL A 221 -26.27 -14.60 -35.16
CA VAL A 221 -25.55 -14.59 -36.43
C VAL A 221 -24.23 -13.82 -36.26
N GLU A 222 -23.16 -14.24 -36.93
CA GLU A 222 -21.75 -13.81 -36.76
C GLU A 222 -21.55 -12.28 -36.64
N GLU A 223 -22.32 -11.47 -37.36
CA GLU A 223 -22.19 -10.01 -37.38
C GLU A 223 -22.59 -9.31 -36.06
N SER A 224 -23.38 -9.93 -35.22
CA SER A 224 -23.87 -9.30 -33.97
C SER A 224 -22.75 -9.09 -32.91
N HIS A 225 -21.65 -9.84 -32.99
CA HIS A 225 -20.54 -9.76 -32.03
C HIS A 225 -19.69 -8.51 -32.23
N LEU A 226 -19.60 -7.97 -33.45
CA LEU A 226 -18.86 -6.75 -33.77
C LEU A 226 -19.51 -5.48 -33.19
N SER A 227 -20.78 -5.55 -32.78
CA SER A 227 -21.46 -4.42 -32.12
C SER A 227 -20.80 -3.98 -30.82
N LEU A 228 -19.99 -4.82 -30.16
CA LEU A 228 -19.23 -4.46 -28.97
C LEU A 228 -18.04 -3.56 -29.28
N SER A 229 -17.44 -3.63 -30.48
CA SER A 229 -16.32 -2.78 -30.93
C SER A 229 -15.26 -2.53 -29.84
N PRO A 230 -14.42 -3.52 -29.50
CA PRO A 230 -13.31 -3.33 -28.57
C PRO A 230 -12.34 -2.26 -29.05
N VAL A 231 -11.67 -1.59 -28.12
CA VAL A 231 -10.72 -0.51 -28.39
C VAL A 231 -9.30 -0.97 -28.07
N ALA A 232 -8.39 -0.96 -29.07
CA ALA A 232 -6.96 -1.21 -28.84
C ALA A 232 -6.28 0.04 -28.27
N LEU A 233 -5.40 -0.15 -27.28
CA LEU A 233 -4.70 0.94 -26.59
C LEU A 233 -3.38 1.35 -27.27
N ALA A 234 -2.75 0.46 -28.04
CA ALA A 234 -1.49 0.76 -28.73
C ALA A 234 -1.63 2.01 -29.63
N GLY A 235 -0.69 2.93 -29.54
CA GLY A 235 -0.69 4.21 -30.24
C GLY A 235 -1.66 5.27 -29.71
N LYS A 236 -2.43 4.97 -28.64
CA LYS A 236 -3.32 5.94 -27.98
C LYS A 236 -2.61 6.68 -26.86
N ARG A 237 -3.20 7.79 -26.39
CA ARG A 237 -2.64 8.66 -25.35
C ARG A 237 -3.29 8.43 -24.00
N LEU A 238 -2.44 8.17 -22.99
CA LEU A 238 -2.83 8.05 -21.60
C LEU A 238 -2.44 9.31 -20.83
N GLY A 239 -3.40 10.08 -20.35
CA GLY A 239 -3.21 11.21 -19.47
C GLY A 239 -3.10 10.76 -18.00
N ILE A 240 -2.03 11.15 -17.33
CA ILE A 240 -1.81 10.89 -15.90
C ILE A 240 -1.90 12.20 -15.13
N VAL A 241 -2.95 12.35 -14.32
CA VAL A 241 -3.12 13.49 -13.39
C VAL A 241 -2.59 13.13 -12.03
N GLY A 242 -1.41 13.64 -11.68
CA GLY A 242 -0.68 13.29 -10.46
C GLY A 242 0.41 12.23 -10.68
N TYR A 243 1.67 12.68 -10.73
CA TYR A 243 2.84 11.81 -11.00
C TYR A 243 3.58 11.42 -9.72
N GLY A 244 2.81 10.96 -8.71
CA GLY A 244 3.29 10.28 -7.50
C GLY A 244 3.66 8.82 -7.79
N SER A 245 3.88 8.01 -6.75
CA SER A 245 4.27 6.59 -6.90
C SER A 245 3.28 5.79 -7.74
N THR A 246 1.97 5.91 -7.47
CA THR A 246 0.92 5.22 -8.24
C THR A 246 0.86 5.70 -9.68
N GLY A 247 0.90 7.03 -9.92
CA GLY A 247 0.89 7.59 -11.27
C GLY A 247 2.10 7.16 -12.09
N GLN A 248 3.28 7.03 -11.48
CA GLN A 248 4.48 6.49 -12.13
C GLN A 248 4.29 5.02 -12.54
N ARG A 249 3.65 4.19 -11.68
CA ARG A 249 3.34 2.79 -12.02
C ARG A 249 2.34 2.70 -13.15
N MET A 250 1.26 3.52 -13.13
CA MET A 250 0.26 3.54 -14.19
C MET A 250 0.86 4.03 -15.52
N ALA A 251 1.74 5.04 -15.49
CA ALA A 251 2.47 5.49 -16.69
C ALA A 251 3.33 4.36 -17.29
N ALA A 252 4.08 3.62 -16.45
CA ALA A 252 4.87 2.49 -16.92
C ALA A 252 4.01 1.37 -17.55
N LEU A 253 2.82 1.10 -16.99
CA LEU A 253 1.87 0.14 -17.56
C LEU A 253 1.31 0.64 -18.92
N GLY A 254 0.99 1.93 -19.04
CA GLY A 254 0.56 2.53 -20.30
C GLY A 254 1.63 2.40 -21.39
N LEU A 255 2.88 2.73 -21.07
CA LEU A 255 4.01 2.57 -21.99
C LEU A 255 4.20 1.10 -22.43
N ALA A 256 4.07 0.14 -21.50
CA ALA A 256 4.17 -1.29 -21.82
C ALA A 256 3.06 -1.78 -22.75
N LEU A 257 1.91 -1.10 -22.80
CA LEU A 257 0.82 -1.34 -23.75
C LEU A 257 0.98 -0.58 -25.06
N GLY A 258 2.11 0.10 -25.27
CA GLY A 258 2.37 0.88 -26.50
C GLY A 258 1.63 2.22 -26.56
N MET A 259 1.20 2.78 -25.42
CA MET A 259 0.58 4.10 -25.35
C MET A 259 1.64 5.20 -25.26
N GLU A 260 1.30 6.41 -25.76
CA GLU A 260 2.00 7.66 -25.41
C GLU A 260 1.46 8.15 -24.07
N VAL A 261 2.32 8.68 -23.18
CA VAL A 261 1.89 9.12 -21.84
C VAL A 261 2.04 10.62 -21.69
N LEU A 262 0.93 11.29 -21.37
CA LEU A 262 0.85 12.71 -21.03
C LEU A 262 0.81 12.86 -19.52
N LEU A 263 1.69 13.70 -18.97
CA LEU A 263 1.84 13.90 -17.52
C LEU A 263 1.39 15.30 -17.12
N PHE A 264 0.65 15.36 -16.00
CA PHE A 264 0.37 16.60 -15.29
C PHE A 264 0.57 16.40 -13.78
N SER A 265 1.31 17.31 -13.15
CA SER A 265 1.48 17.37 -11.69
C SER A 265 1.94 18.76 -11.28
N ARG A 266 1.67 19.16 -10.04
CA ARG A 266 2.16 20.44 -9.47
C ARG A 266 3.68 20.59 -9.47
N ARG A 267 4.40 19.48 -9.39
CA ARG A 267 5.86 19.43 -9.46
C ARG A 267 6.26 18.52 -10.58
N GLU A 268 6.86 19.08 -11.61
CA GLU A 268 7.44 18.31 -12.68
C GLU A 268 8.73 17.64 -12.22
N LYS A 269 8.95 16.42 -12.68
CA LYS A 269 10.18 15.64 -12.52
C LYS A 269 10.71 15.35 -13.91
N GLN A 270 11.90 14.78 -14.01
CA GLN A 270 12.37 14.28 -15.30
C GLN A 270 11.35 13.28 -15.88
N ALA A 271 10.84 13.57 -17.07
CA ALA A 271 9.93 12.67 -17.76
C ALA A 271 10.69 11.44 -18.28
N PRO A 272 10.19 10.22 -18.07
CA PRO A 272 10.72 9.03 -18.74
C PRO A 272 10.56 9.11 -20.26
N ALA A 273 11.33 8.29 -20.99
CA ALA A 273 11.12 8.14 -22.45
C ALA A 273 9.69 7.67 -22.73
N GLY A 274 9.07 8.25 -23.76
CA GLY A 274 7.66 8.00 -24.10
C GLY A 274 6.63 8.78 -23.26
N CYS A 275 7.08 9.63 -22.32
CA CYS A 275 6.24 10.52 -21.53
C CYS A 275 6.58 11.99 -21.82
N ARG A 276 5.57 12.87 -21.80
CA ARG A 276 5.76 14.32 -21.88
C ARG A 276 4.88 15.09 -20.90
N TRP A 277 5.41 16.18 -20.32
CA TRP A 277 4.64 17.10 -19.50
C TRP A 277 3.77 18.00 -20.37
N VAL A 278 2.54 18.22 -19.95
CA VAL A 278 1.58 19.11 -20.63
C VAL A 278 0.74 19.86 -19.60
N GLY A 279 0.09 20.93 -20.03
CA GLY A 279 -0.95 21.62 -19.24
C GLY A 279 -2.15 20.71 -19.00
N LEU A 280 -2.91 20.97 -17.92
CA LEU A 280 -4.06 20.15 -17.53
C LEU A 280 -5.12 20.08 -18.63
N GLU A 281 -5.49 21.21 -19.22
CA GLU A 281 -6.49 21.26 -20.31
C GLU A 281 -6.01 20.47 -21.55
N THR A 282 -4.75 20.65 -21.95
CA THR A 282 -4.13 19.89 -23.05
C THR A 282 -4.16 18.39 -22.79
N LEU A 283 -3.88 17.97 -21.53
CA LEU A 283 -3.95 16.56 -21.15
C LEU A 283 -5.36 16.01 -21.40
N PHE A 284 -6.41 16.71 -20.97
CA PHE A 284 -7.79 16.26 -21.17
C PHE A 284 -8.20 16.26 -22.65
N GLN A 285 -7.76 17.25 -23.44
CA GLN A 285 -8.07 17.34 -24.86
C GLN A 285 -7.41 16.25 -25.72
N GLU A 286 -6.16 15.91 -25.39
CA GLU A 286 -5.38 15.01 -26.25
C GLU A 286 -5.48 13.54 -25.84
N SER A 287 -5.87 13.23 -24.59
CA SER A 287 -5.90 11.87 -24.08
C SER A 287 -7.07 11.06 -24.65
N ASP A 288 -6.80 9.76 -24.87
CA ASP A 288 -7.82 8.73 -25.13
C ASP A 288 -8.25 8.02 -23.85
N ALA A 289 -7.44 8.12 -22.79
CA ALA A 289 -7.80 7.75 -21.44
C ALA A 289 -7.13 8.72 -20.45
N VAL A 290 -7.85 9.13 -19.41
CA VAL A 290 -7.31 9.95 -18.31
C VAL A 290 -7.40 9.16 -17.01
N SER A 291 -6.29 9.06 -16.27
CA SER A 291 -6.23 8.35 -14.98
C SER A 291 -5.79 9.31 -13.86
N LEU A 292 -6.59 9.36 -12.80
CA LEU A 292 -6.40 10.28 -11.68
C LEU A 292 -5.60 9.61 -10.57
N HIS A 293 -4.48 10.22 -10.16
CA HIS A 293 -3.57 9.76 -9.11
C HIS A 293 -3.08 10.91 -8.22
N CYS A 294 -3.79 12.05 -8.25
CA CYS A 294 -3.50 13.19 -7.39
C CYS A 294 -4.22 13.07 -6.03
N PRO A 295 -3.70 13.67 -4.96
CA PRO A 295 -4.41 13.73 -3.68
C PRO A 295 -5.62 14.67 -3.77
N LEU A 296 -6.61 14.43 -2.90
CA LEU A 296 -7.70 15.37 -2.67
C LEU A 296 -7.21 16.49 -1.75
N THR A 297 -7.28 17.71 -2.23
CA THR A 297 -7.02 18.96 -1.50
C THR A 297 -8.16 19.94 -1.83
N GLU A 298 -8.17 21.11 -1.23
CA GLU A 298 -9.15 22.15 -1.58
C GLU A 298 -9.03 22.57 -3.07
N GLU A 299 -7.80 22.61 -3.60
CA GLU A 299 -7.57 22.98 -5.00
C GLU A 299 -7.94 21.86 -6.00
N THR A 300 -7.96 20.59 -5.55
CA THR A 300 -8.28 19.45 -6.41
C THR A 300 -9.68 18.91 -6.21
N ARG A 301 -10.44 19.43 -5.25
CA ARG A 301 -11.85 19.10 -5.05
C ARG A 301 -12.66 19.55 -6.28
N GLY A 302 -13.39 18.60 -6.90
CA GLY A 302 -14.15 18.88 -8.11
C GLY A 302 -13.29 19.25 -9.33
N LEU A 303 -12.00 18.89 -9.31
CA LEU A 303 -11.06 19.19 -10.38
C LEU A 303 -11.61 18.78 -11.75
N VAL A 304 -12.18 17.58 -11.84
CA VAL A 304 -12.79 17.06 -13.06
C VAL A 304 -14.27 17.39 -13.05
N GLY A 305 -14.56 18.64 -13.31
CA GLY A 305 -15.92 19.13 -13.49
C GLY A 305 -16.31 19.28 -14.96
N ARG A 306 -17.48 19.90 -15.21
CA ARG A 306 -18.05 20.11 -16.57
C ARG A 306 -17.04 20.63 -17.59
N LYS A 307 -16.18 21.60 -17.20
CA LYS A 307 -15.19 22.21 -18.09
C LYS A 307 -14.18 21.19 -18.62
N LEU A 308 -13.54 20.40 -17.75
CA LEU A 308 -12.56 19.42 -18.18
C LEU A 308 -13.20 18.21 -18.88
N LEU A 309 -14.38 17.77 -18.45
CA LEU A 309 -15.14 16.72 -19.13
C LEU A 309 -15.53 17.12 -20.55
N ALA A 310 -15.88 18.39 -20.79
CA ALA A 310 -16.20 18.90 -22.12
C ALA A 310 -15.00 18.98 -23.07
N LEU A 311 -13.77 18.96 -22.56
CA LEU A 311 -12.55 18.92 -23.37
C LEU A 311 -12.18 17.50 -23.79
N MET A 312 -12.69 16.48 -23.12
CA MET A 312 -12.35 15.08 -23.45
C MET A 312 -12.95 14.67 -24.80
N LYS A 313 -12.26 13.77 -25.47
CA LYS A 313 -12.78 13.18 -26.72
C LYS A 313 -14.02 12.32 -26.39
N PRO A 314 -15.03 12.29 -27.26
CA PRO A 314 -16.20 11.41 -27.07
C PRO A 314 -15.84 9.92 -26.97
N THR A 315 -14.67 9.53 -27.49
CA THR A 315 -14.13 8.15 -27.43
C THR A 315 -13.24 7.90 -26.23
N ALA A 316 -13.03 8.89 -25.35
CA ALA A 316 -12.11 8.79 -24.23
C ALA A 316 -12.73 8.11 -23.00
N PHE A 317 -11.87 7.63 -22.12
CA PHE A 317 -12.20 7.00 -20.83
C PHE A 317 -11.65 7.81 -19.66
N LEU A 318 -12.41 7.90 -18.56
CA LEU A 318 -11.96 8.48 -17.29
C LEU A 318 -11.78 7.37 -16.24
N ILE A 319 -10.62 7.31 -15.60
CA ILE A 319 -10.31 6.35 -14.54
C ILE A 319 -10.00 7.10 -13.25
N ASN A 320 -10.72 6.75 -12.17
CA ASN A 320 -10.48 7.30 -10.84
C ASN A 320 -10.35 6.21 -9.77
N THR A 321 -9.12 5.96 -9.33
CA THR A 321 -8.78 5.10 -8.18
C THR A 321 -8.14 5.91 -7.05
N ALA A 322 -8.27 7.25 -7.07
CA ALA A 322 -7.67 8.14 -6.10
C ALA A 322 -8.68 8.57 -5.00
N ARG A 323 -9.55 9.53 -5.30
CA ARG A 323 -10.61 9.99 -4.38
C ARG A 323 -11.83 10.42 -5.20
N GLY A 324 -13.04 10.05 -4.72
CA GLY A 324 -14.28 10.36 -5.41
C GLY A 324 -14.48 11.86 -5.63
N ALA A 325 -14.27 12.65 -4.61
CA ALA A 325 -14.47 14.11 -4.65
C ALA A 325 -13.50 14.89 -5.56
N LEU A 326 -12.60 14.21 -6.30
CA LEU A 326 -11.86 14.81 -7.42
C LEU A 326 -12.75 15.05 -8.63
N VAL A 327 -13.87 14.34 -8.73
CA VAL A 327 -14.78 14.35 -9.88
C VAL A 327 -16.13 14.90 -9.45
N ASP A 328 -16.72 15.76 -10.27
CA ASP A 328 -18.13 16.13 -10.16
C ASP A 328 -18.97 14.96 -10.73
N GLU A 329 -19.56 14.19 -9.83
CA GLU A 329 -20.29 12.94 -10.15
C GLU A 329 -21.51 13.21 -11.04
N LEU A 330 -22.21 14.31 -10.80
CA LEU A 330 -23.36 14.71 -11.63
C LEU A 330 -22.93 15.08 -13.03
N ALA A 331 -21.89 15.88 -13.16
CA ALA A 331 -21.34 16.25 -14.48
C ALA A 331 -20.80 15.06 -15.26
N LEU A 332 -20.18 14.08 -14.56
CA LEU A 332 -19.71 12.85 -15.18
C LEU A 332 -20.88 11.97 -15.67
N ALA A 333 -21.91 11.78 -14.84
CA ALA A 333 -23.10 11.00 -15.22
C ALA A 333 -23.77 11.62 -16.47
N GLU A 334 -23.97 12.94 -16.49
CA GLU A 334 -24.51 13.63 -17.65
C GLU A 334 -23.64 13.48 -18.92
N ALA A 335 -22.31 13.48 -18.77
CA ALA A 335 -21.40 13.29 -19.90
C ALA A 335 -21.47 11.86 -20.47
N LEU A 336 -21.64 10.86 -19.61
CA LEU A 336 -21.80 9.47 -20.00
C LEU A 336 -23.16 9.24 -20.71
N ASP A 337 -24.25 9.71 -20.11
CA ASP A 337 -25.60 9.52 -20.63
C ASP A 337 -25.84 10.22 -21.96
N GLN A 338 -25.15 11.33 -22.18
CA GLN A 338 -25.17 12.09 -23.45
C GLN A 338 -24.16 11.57 -24.48
N GLY A 339 -23.41 10.51 -24.18
CA GLY A 339 -22.40 9.95 -25.09
C GLY A 339 -21.21 10.89 -25.36
N ARG A 340 -20.99 11.90 -24.50
CA ARG A 340 -19.86 12.82 -24.58
C ARG A 340 -18.55 12.23 -24.05
N LEU A 341 -18.64 11.07 -23.41
CA LEU A 341 -17.53 10.28 -22.90
C LEU A 341 -17.84 8.79 -23.14
N ALA A 342 -16.87 8.01 -23.61
CA ALA A 342 -17.08 6.60 -23.93
C ALA A 342 -17.29 5.73 -22.69
N GLY A 343 -16.74 6.10 -21.55
CA GLY A 343 -16.94 5.37 -20.29
C GLY A 343 -16.11 5.90 -19.14
N ALA A 344 -16.46 5.47 -17.94
CA ALA A 344 -15.72 5.77 -16.72
C ALA A 344 -15.48 4.51 -15.87
N GLY A 345 -14.29 4.40 -15.27
CA GLY A 345 -13.91 3.35 -14.33
C GLY A 345 -13.56 3.97 -12.97
N LEU A 346 -14.35 3.68 -11.96
CA LEU A 346 -14.28 4.33 -10.66
C LEU A 346 -14.10 3.27 -9.56
N ASP A 347 -13.09 3.41 -8.72
CA ASP A 347 -12.97 2.61 -7.50
C ASP A 347 -13.43 3.39 -6.26
N VAL A 348 -13.69 4.68 -6.43
CA VAL A 348 -14.02 5.61 -5.35
C VAL A 348 -15.16 6.53 -5.74
N LEU A 349 -15.99 6.87 -4.74
CA LEU A 349 -17.07 7.84 -4.86
C LEU A 349 -16.94 8.92 -3.78
N THR A 350 -17.64 10.03 -3.97
CA THR A 350 -17.61 11.17 -3.03
C THR A 350 -18.13 10.78 -1.65
N GLN A 351 -19.18 9.97 -1.64
CA GLN A 351 -19.73 9.35 -0.43
C GLN A 351 -19.61 7.83 -0.55
N GLU A 352 -19.05 7.19 0.47
CA GLU A 352 -18.84 5.75 0.56
C GLU A 352 -19.36 5.21 1.92
N PRO A 353 -20.34 4.27 1.92
CA PRO A 353 -21.05 3.73 0.75
C PRO A 353 -21.91 4.80 0.04
N PRO A 354 -22.15 4.64 -1.27
CA PRO A 354 -22.96 5.58 -2.04
C PRO A 354 -24.42 5.56 -1.61
N GLU A 355 -25.09 6.69 -1.75
CA GLU A 355 -26.54 6.74 -1.63
C GLU A 355 -27.22 6.04 -2.82
N PRO A 356 -28.37 5.40 -2.61
CA PRO A 356 -29.09 4.72 -3.69
C PRO A 356 -29.43 5.60 -4.89
N GLY A 357 -29.54 6.93 -4.69
CA GLY A 357 -29.82 7.92 -5.71
C GLY A 357 -28.60 8.49 -6.43
N ASN A 358 -27.39 7.97 -6.17
CA ASN A 358 -26.19 8.45 -6.85
C ASN A 358 -26.29 8.18 -8.36
N PRO A 359 -26.21 9.22 -9.23
CA PRO A 359 -26.47 9.09 -10.66
C PRO A 359 -25.49 8.15 -11.38
N LEU A 360 -24.27 8.00 -10.86
CA LEU A 360 -23.27 7.10 -11.45
C LEU A 360 -23.61 5.63 -11.32
N LEU A 361 -24.48 5.23 -10.37
CA LEU A 361 -24.88 3.83 -10.20
C LEU A 361 -25.71 3.30 -11.38
N SER A 362 -26.40 4.19 -12.08
CA SER A 362 -27.23 3.87 -13.27
C SER A 362 -26.64 4.39 -14.58
N ALA A 363 -25.56 5.17 -14.53
CA ALA A 363 -24.94 5.75 -15.72
C ALA A 363 -24.40 4.68 -16.68
N GLN A 364 -24.62 4.91 -17.99
CA GLN A 364 -24.15 3.98 -19.00
C GLN A 364 -22.63 3.94 -19.07
N ASN A 365 -22.06 2.78 -19.36
CA ASN A 365 -20.62 2.56 -19.50
C ASN A 365 -19.80 3.07 -18.27
N CYS A 366 -20.42 3.07 -17.10
CA CYS A 366 -19.74 3.33 -15.81
C CYS A 366 -19.48 2.00 -15.09
N VAL A 367 -18.20 1.71 -14.81
CA VAL A 367 -17.78 0.53 -14.04
C VAL A 367 -17.33 1.02 -12.67
N ILE A 368 -18.00 0.59 -11.61
CA ILE A 368 -17.71 1.01 -10.25
C ILE A 368 -17.28 -0.20 -9.42
N THR A 369 -16.19 -0.07 -8.66
CA THR A 369 -15.74 -1.05 -7.67
C THR A 369 -15.73 -0.42 -6.27
N PRO A 370 -15.96 -1.21 -5.18
CA PRO A 370 -16.26 -0.65 -3.87
C PRO A 370 -15.00 -0.32 -3.06
N HIS A 371 -14.14 0.57 -3.58
CA HIS A 371 -12.90 1.05 -2.96
C HIS A 371 -11.97 -0.11 -2.56
N VAL A 372 -11.65 -0.97 -3.52
CA VAL A 372 -10.87 -2.20 -3.33
C VAL A 372 -9.52 -2.20 -4.08
N ALA A 373 -9.18 -1.14 -4.79
CA ALA A 373 -7.93 -1.07 -5.56
C ALA A 373 -6.67 -1.36 -4.71
N TRP A 374 -6.72 -1.07 -3.40
CA TRP A 374 -5.65 -1.32 -2.44
C TRP A 374 -5.65 -2.74 -1.86
N ALA A 375 -6.74 -3.52 -2.02
CA ALA A 375 -7.08 -4.68 -1.19
C ALA A 375 -6.37 -5.99 -1.60
N ALA A 376 -5.42 -5.96 -2.54
CA ALA A 376 -4.62 -7.12 -2.89
C ALA A 376 -3.95 -7.72 -1.64
N LYS A 377 -3.91 -9.05 -1.53
CA LYS A 377 -3.38 -9.76 -0.36
C LYS A 377 -1.97 -9.31 -0.02
N GLU A 378 -1.10 -9.21 -1.02
CA GLU A 378 0.30 -8.80 -0.89
C GLU A 378 0.44 -7.35 -0.38
N ALA A 379 -0.47 -6.47 -0.80
CA ALA A 379 -0.53 -5.10 -0.31
C ALA A 379 -0.97 -5.05 1.16
N ARG A 380 -1.98 -5.85 1.55
CA ARG A 380 -2.46 -5.96 2.94
C ARG A 380 -1.41 -6.59 3.87
N GLU A 381 -0.67 -7.60 3.41
CA GLU A 381 0.48 -8.16 4.14
C GLU A 381 1.58 -7.10 4.37
N ARG A 382 1.88 -6.31 3.34
CA ARG A 382 2.84 -5.19 3.43
C ARG A 382 2.35 -4.13 4.39
N LEU A 383 1.06 -3.79 4.35
CA LEU A 383 0.41 -2.85 5.26
C LEU A 383 0.61 -3.26 6.72
N ILE A 384 0.24 -4.49 7.09
CA ILE A 384 0.38 -5.01 8.47
C ILE A 384 1.85 -4.96 8.91
N ARG A 385 2.80 -5.32 8.04
CA ARG A 385 4.24 -5.23 8.37
C ARG A 385 4.70 -3.81 8.61
N ILE A 386 4.25 -2.84 7.82
CA ILE A 386 4.64 -1.43 8.00
C ILE A 386 4.01 -0.87 9.28
N VAL A 387 2.75 -1.19 9.59
CA VAL A 387 2.10 -0.80 10.84
C VAL A 387 2.86 -1.33 12.05
N ALA A 388 3.24 -2.62 12.02
CA ALA A 388 4.05 -3.21 13.10
C ALA A 388 5.43 -2.55 13.20
N GLU A 389 6.10 -2.26 12.08
CA GLU A 389 7.38 -1.57 12.07
C GLU A 389 7.26 -0.12 12.59
N ASN A 390 6.18 0.60 12.26
CA ASN A 390 5.90 1.93 12.81
C ASN A 390 5.77 1.89 14.33
N LEU A 391 4.98 0.95 14.85
CA LEU A 391 4.81 0.78 16.30
C LEU A 391 6.12 0.36 16.99
N ARG A 392 6.88 -0.55 16.39
CA ARG A 392 8.20 -0.96 16.90
C ARG A 392 9.17 0.23 16.98
N ARG A 393 9.21 1.05 15.93
CA ARG A 393 10.04 2.27 15.89
C ARG A 393 9.60 3.29 16.93
N TYR A 394 8.28 3.43 17.13
CA TYR A 394 7.75 4.27 18.19
C TYR A 394 8.21 3.79 19.58
N GLN A 395 8.12 2.48 19.89
CA GLN A 395 8.59 1.89 21.15
C GLN A 395 10.10 2.10 21.39
N GLU A 396 10.87 2.19 20.31
CA GLU A 396 12.31 2.49 20.35
C GLU A 396 12.64 4.00 20.47
N GLY A 397 11.64 4.87 20.58
CA GLY A 397 11.83 6.33 20.63
C GLY A 397 12.25 6.95 19.28
N ARG A 398 12.07 6.26 18.17
CA ARG A 398 12.43 6.69 16.81
C ARG A 398 11.26 6.53 15.84
N PRO A 399 10.12 7.18 16.09
CA PRO A 399 8.94 7.02 15.27
C PRO A 399 9.20 7.39 13.81
N GLN A 400 8.53 6.70 12.88
CA GLN A 400 8.57 6.97 11.45
C GLN A 400 7.14 7.08 10.89
N ASN A 401 7.00 7.67 9.69
CA ASN A 401 5.69 7.90 9.06
C ASN A 401 4.73 8.69 9.96
N VAL A 402 5.27 9.60 10.78
CA VAL A 402 4.50 10.44 11.69
C VAL A 402 3.78 11.53 10.91
N VAL A 403 2.50 11.71 11.21
CA VAL A 403 1.62 12.73 10.59
C VAL A 403 1.07 13.72 11.62
N SER A 404 1.32 13.50 12.92
CA SER A 404 0.95 14.41 14.02
C SER A 404 2.00 15.47 14.32
#